data_373f8bcd700d65b456da39a85933b1b0
#
_entry.id   373f8bcd700d65b456da39a85933b1b0
#
_cell.length_a   1.000
_cell.length_b   1.000
_cell.length_c   1.000
_cell.angle_alpha   90.00
_cell.angle_beta   90.00
_cell.angle_gamma   90.00
#
_symmetry.space_group_name_H-M   'P 1'
#
loop_
_entity.id
_entity.type
_entity.pdbx_description
1 polymer ?
#
loop_
_entity_poly.entity_id
_entity_poly.type
_entity_poly.pdbx_seq_one_letter_code
_entity_poly.pdbx_strand_id
1 'polypeptide(L)'
;MPKTTYELEREANIARNRALIEQLELKNAAASVTGSVNPKVSAKPKPPQKPRAKPVQPIKREKRILEDTPRRASARLRKSVINLVDETAAQKRKREQEEEAWRRNEEEERLAAEERAREAKKARHHELDLEVLAGQEEWEPGALSGLSSRLQSLLQARHPRRRGDQDAFVFDNSKRENVEVAALRERLQNMAIVARAKVTQDRVYSAAYHPEPTKDLIFFGDKHGQLGIWDARAPADETEEDDVDRDQREAGKYWRLQVHWPATAQSSISCIKVDPIDAHGVYTSAYDSTVRSLSFTSGISREVFAMEKVLITSMDLPPASHEMWLSDAEGWVTHLDLREDKTRRRAYQVSDQKIGCVSVNPTNPAFILTASNNRALKIWDVRKLRKLPAPQGVLELELEDVEKIKESKEGTAILRGEWKHDRSVTSAYWDPRGRAIVSTSYDDALRIWDIQPSLMTKNPPFPDFRPFARIRHNCQTGKWLTMLKAQWSPNPDVYPHFTIGDMDHSLDIFGWKGDLLAKLSDKERVSATQAVTCSHPSVVERVASGNGSGRCVLWAPAHLVAE
;
A
#
# COMPACT_ATOMS: atom_id res chain seq x y z
N MET A 1 -13.91 50.57 -26.28
CA MET A 1 -14.80 49.55 -26.87
C MET A 1 -15.83 49.18 -25.85
N PRO A 2 -17.11 49.02 -26.20
CA PRO A 2 -18.14 48.62 -25.23
C PRO A 2 -17.80 47.20 -24.71
N LYS A 3 -17.95 47.00 -23.39
CA LYS A 3 -17.72 45.70 -22.74
C LYS A 3 -18.70 44.67 -23.26
N THR A 4 -18.25 43.43 -23.43
CA THR A 4 -19.12 42.35 -23.85
C THR A 4 -20.11 41.96 -22.73
N THR A 5 -21.25 41.38 -23.10
CA THR A 5 -22.25 40.88 -22.14
C THR A 5 -21.64 39.93 -21.10
N TYR A 6 -20.67 39.13 -21.49
CA TYR A 6 -19.93 38.25 -20.60
C TYR A 6 -19.06 39.01 -19.56
N GLU A 7 -18.43 40.11 -19.97
CA GLU A 7 -17.61 40.93 -19.06
C GLU A 7 -18.50 41.67 -18.03
N LEU A 8 -19.68 42.13 -18.43
CA LEU A 8 -20.64 42.75 -17.52
C LEU A 8 -21.20 41.75 -16.51
N GLU A 9 -21.50 40.51 -16.95
CA GLU A 9 -21.93 39.44 -16.06
C GLU A 9 -20.85 39.03 -15.06
N ARG A 10 -19.59 38.97 -15.51
CA ARG A 10 -18.45 38.68 -14.68
C ARG A 10 -18.22 39.76 -13.63
N GLU A 11 -18.32 41.03 -13.99
CA GLU A 11 -18.19 42.13 -13.03
C GLU A 11 -19.33 42.12 -12.01
N ALA A 12 -20.57 41.84 -12.42
CA ALA A 12 -21.71 41.69 -11.53
C ALA A 12 -21.55 40.52 -10.55
N ASN A 13 -20.99 39.39 -10.99
CA ASN A 13 -20.70 38.26 -10.13
C ASN A 13 -19.56 38.54 -9.13
N ILE A 14 -18.52 39.25 -9.55
CA ILE A 14 -17.44 39.71 -8.65
C ILE A 14 -17.96 40.66 -7.58
N ALA A 15 -18.84 41.62 -7.96
CA ALA A 15 -19.46 42.56 -7.03
C ALA A 15 -20.35 41.81 -6.02
N ARG A 16 -21.14 40.84 -6.46
CA ARG A 16 -21.99 40.00 -5.62
C ARG A 16 -21.20 39.13 -4.64
N ASN A 17 -20.12 38.52 -5.08
CA ASN A 17 -19.25 37.75 -4.21
C ASN A 17 -18.50 38.61 -3.19
N ARG A 18 -18.12 39.86 -3.55
CA ARG A 18 -17.54 40.80 -2.60
C ARG A 18 -18.54 41.20 -1.51
N ALA A 19 -19.79 41.51 -1.87
CA ALA A 19 -20.83 41.81 -0.92
C ALA A 19 -21.12 40.63 0.03
N LEU A 20 -21.09 39.40 -0.48
CA LEU A 20 -21.30 38.20 0.33
C LEU A 20 -20.14 37.94 1.31
N ILE A 21 -18.89 38.19 0.90
CA ILE A 21 -17.69 38.09 1.78
C ILE A 21 -17.73 39.20 2.86
N GLU A 22 -18.25 40.36 2.53
CA GLU A 22 -18.41 41.47 3.46
C GLU A 22 -19.51 41.21 4.49
N GLN A 23 -20.62 40.59 4.06
CA GLN A 23 -21.75 40.17 4.91
C GLN A 23 -21.37 39.01 5.88
N LEU A 24 -20.42 38.16 5.51
CA LEU A 24 -19.99 37.03 6.33
C LEU A 24 -18.87 37.38 7.33
N GLU A 25 -18.48 38.66 7.45
CA GLU A 25 -17.39 39.14 8.32
C GLU A 25 -16.06 38.37 8.24
N LEU A 26 -15.84 37.67 7.15
CA LEU A 26 -14.65 36.81 6.95
C LEU A 26 -13.34 37.60 6.74
N LYS A 27 -13.42 38.93 6.57
CA LYS A 27 -12.24 39.80 6.50
C LYS A 27 -11.41 39.76 7.78
N ASN A 28 -12.02 39.60 8.93
CA ASN A 28 -11.30 39.57 10.21
C ASN A 28 -10.68 38.20 10.52
N ALA A 29 -11.26 37.13 10.00
CA ALA A 29 -10.69 35.78 10.14
C ALA A 29 -9.45 35.54 9.25
N ALA A 30 -9.43 36.13 8.04
CA ALA A 30 -8.25 36.02 7.15
C ALA A 30 -7.06 36.86 7.65
N ALA A 31 -7.34 38.02 8.32
CA ALA A 31 -6.28 38.86 8.88
C ALA A 31 -5.60 38.27 10.11
N SER A 32 -6.27 37.36 10.83
CA SER A 32 -5.71 36.68 12.00
C SER A 32 -4.83 35.47 11.64
N VAL A 33 -4.93 34.95 10.41
CA VAL A 33 -4.14 33.81 9.92
C VAL A 33 -2.88 34.24 9.16
N THR A 34 -2.84 35.46 8.62
CA THR A 34 -1.65 36.02 7.94
C THR A 34 -0.93 37.02 8.83
N GLY A 35 -0.31 36.54 9.89
CA GLY A 35 0.64 37.31 10.71
C GLY A 35 1.86 37.68 9.89
N SER A 36 1.93 38.98 9.62
CA SER A 36 3.15 39.79 9.39
C SER A 36 4.39 39.10 8.86
N VAL A 37 4.64 39.18 7.56
CA VAL A 37 6.01 39.23 7.02
C VAL A 37 6.10 40.35 5.98
N ASN A 38 6.83 41.40 6.33
CA ASN A 38 7.23 42.47 5.41
C ASN A 38 8.49 42.03 4.62
N PRO A 39 8.48 41.97 3.30
CA PRO A 39 9.72 41.76 2.56
C PRO A 39 10.24 43.09 2.05
N LYS A 40 11.41 43.47 2.52
CA LYS A 40 12.27 44.48 1.85
C LYS A 40 12.77 43.90 0.53
N VAL A 41 12.39 44.56 -0.53
CA VAL A 41 12.86 44.30 -1.91
C VAL A 41 14.30 44.72 -2.07
N SER A 42 15.18 43.85 -2.50
CA SER A 42 16.42 44.17 -3.18
C SER A 42 16.46 43.47 -4.54
N ALA A 43 16.50 44.26 -5.59
CA ALA A 43 16.52 43.81 -6.98
C ALA A 43 17.88 43.19 -7.34
N LYS A 44 17.86 42.05 -8.02
CA LYS A 44 19.02 41.50 -8.78
C LYS A 44 18.66 41.36 -10.26
N PRO A 45 19.62 41.56 -11.18
CA PRO A 45 19.36 41.73 -12.60
C PRO A 45 19.09 40.44 -13.35
N LYS A 46 18.26 40.52 -14.39
CA LYS A 46 17.86 39.39 -15.28
C LYS A 46 19.00 39.00 -16.22
N PRO A 47 19.20 37.69 -16.49
CA PRO A 47 20.06 37.24 -17.57
C PRO A 47 19.36 37.33 -18.95
N PRO A 48 20.14 37.39 -20.07
CA PRO A 48 19.60 37.70 -21.40
C PRO A 48 18.80 36.56 -22.03
N GLN A 49 17.73 36.94 -22.71
CA GLN A 49 16.83 36.03 -23.42
C GLN A 49 17.45 35.56 -24.74
N LYS A 50 17.34 34.25 -25.03
CA LYS A 50 17.59 33.65 -26.36
C LYS A 50 16.42 33.92 -27.31
N PRO A 51 16.64 34.04 -28.64
CA PRO A 51 15.63 34.46 -29.58
C PRO A 51 14.55 33.37 -29.81
N ARG A 52 13.28 33.79 -29.84
CA ARG A 52 12.10 32.99 -30.14
C ARG A 52 12.07 32.59 -31.61
N ALA A 53 11.83 31.29 -31.87
CA ALA A 53 11.48 30.76 -33.19
C ALA A 53 10.07 31.20 -33.60
N LYS A 54 9.88 31.46 -34.90
CA LYS A 54 8.60 31.89 -35.47
C LYS A 54 7.53 30.77 -35.42
N PRO A 55 6.24 31.09 -35.22
CA PRO A 55 5.18 30.10 -35.17
C PRO A 55 4.84 29.55 -36.55
N VAL A 56 4.73 28.23 -36.63
CA VAL A 56 4.21 27.50 -37.79
C VAL A 56 2.69 27.56 -37.76
N GLN A 57 2.06 27.90 -38.92
CA GLN A 57 0.61 28.00 -39.05
C GLN A 57 -0.05 26.61 -38.93
N PRO A 58 -1.22 26.47 -38.26
CA PRO A 58 -1.92 25.19 -38.17
C PRO A 58 -2.73 24.88 -39.45
N ILE A 59 -2.57 23.66 -39.92
CA ILE A 59 -3.35 23.05 -41.02
C ILE A 59 -4.81 22.89 -40.54
N LYS A 60 -5.76 23.41 -41.34
CA LYS A 60 -7.20 23.24 -41.09
C LYS A 60 -7.60 21.77 -41.20
N ARG A 61 -8.05 21.18 -40.10
CA ARG A 61 -8.79 19.91 -40.06
C ARG A 61 -10.29 20.18 -40.15
N GLU A 62 -10.96 19.52 -41.08
CA GLU A 62 -12.41 19.55 -41.21
C GLU A 62 -13.14 19.07 -39.98
N LYS A 63 -14.18 19.80 -39.56
CA LYS A 63 -15.07 19.46 -38.46
C LYS A 63 -15.96 18.29 -38.86
N ARG A 64 -15.79 17.13 -38.24
CA ARG A 64 -16.86 16.12 -38.14
C ARG A 64 -17.85 16.59 -37.10
N ILE A 65 -19.10 16.70 -37.54
CA ILE A 65 -20.27 16.98 -36.68
C ILE A 65 -20.46 15.73 -35.80
N LEU A 66 -20.21 15.84 -34.51
CA LEU A 66 -20.59 14.86 -33.50
C LEU A 66 -21.82 15.40 -32.78
N GLU A 67 -22.87 14.60 -32.79
CA GLU A 67 -24.15 14.87 -32.13
C GLU A 67 -23.94 15.20 -30.64
N ASP A 68 -24.61 16.25 -30.20
CA ASP A 68 -24.60 16.78 -28.82
C ASP A 68 -25.26 15.78 -27.87
N THR A 69 -24.44 15.06 -27.10
CA THR A 69 -24.93 14.45 -25.87
C THR A 69 -24.95 15.50 -24.76
N PRO A 70 -26.06 15.68 -24.02
CA PRO A 70 -26.16 16.75 -23.05
C PRO A 70 -25.19 16.51 -21.88
N ARG A 71 -24.25 17.43 -21.69
CA ARG A 71 -23.38 17.48 -20.51
C ARG A 71 -24.25 17.59 -19.26
N ARG A 72 -24.04 16.71 -18.29
CA ARG A 72 -24.66 16.78 -16.95
C ARG A 72 -24.36 18.14 -16.32
N ALA A 73 -25.34 19.03 -16.32
CA ALA A 73 -25.28 20.28 -15.58
C ALA A 73 -25.41 19.98 -14.08
N SER A 74 -24.50 20.53 -13.28
CA SER A 74 -24.54 20.46 -11.83
C SER A 74 -25.90 20.98 -11.32
N ALA A 75 -26.54 20.26 -10.39
CA ALA A 75 -27.82 20.61 -9.77
C ALA A 75 -27.83 22.03 -9.10
N ARG A 76 -26.64 22.58 -8.79
CA ARG A 76 -26.46 23.94 -8.26
C ARG A 76 -26.79 25.07 -9.27
N LEU A 77 -26.74 24.80 -10.58
CA LEU A 77 -26.98 25.80 -11.62
C LEU A 77 -28.44 25.88 -12.09
N ARG A 78 -29.35 25.06 -11.54
CA ARG A 78 -30.78 25.05 -11.89
C ARG A 78 -31.68 25.94 -11.04
N LYS A 79 -31.16 26.76 -10.14
CA LYS A 79 -31.97 27.82 -9.54
C LYS A 79 -32.11 28.97 -10.54
N SER A 80 -33.02 28.82 -11.50
CA SER A 80 -33.54 29.98 -12.24
C SER A 80 -34.17 30.94 -11.23
N VAL A 81 -33.77 32.19 -11.30
CA VAL A 81 -34.41 33.27 -10.53
C VAL A 81 -35.86 33.37 -11.01
N ILE A 82 -36.78 32.74 -10.30
CA ILE A 82 -38.20 32.84 -10.59
C ILE A 82 -38.64 34.23 -10.08
N ASN A 83 -39.15 35.06 -10.98
CA ASN A 83 -39.79 36.32 -10.64
C ASN A 83 -41.05 35.99 -9.82
N LEU A 84 -41.04 36.32 -8.54
CA LEU A 84 -42.09 36.03 -7.54
C LEU A 84 -43.38 36.85 -7.74
N VAL A 85 -43.50 37.66 -8.80
CA VAL A 85 -44.56 38.66 -8.91
C VAL A 85 -45.84 38.13 -9.53
N ASP A 86 -45.83 36.98 -10.25
CA ASP A 86 -47.00 36.44 -10.97
C ASP A 86 -47.32 34.97 -10.67
N GLU A 87 -46.97 34.48 -9.48
CA GLU A 87 -47.19 33.08 -9.12
C GLU A 87 -48.65 32.84 -8.68
N THR A 88 -49.36 31.94 -9.37
CA THR A 88 -50.72 31.55 -8.96
C THR A 88 -50.67 30.71 -7.66
N ALA A 89 -51.76 30.80 -6.86
CA ALA A 89 -51.85 30.04 -5.59
C ALA A 89 -51.62 28.54 -5.74
N ALA A 90 -51.93 27.95 -6.92
CA ALA A 90 -51.69 26.56 -7.22
C ALA A 90 -50.19 26.25 -7.47
N GLN A 91 -49.49 27.15 -8.17
CA GLN A 91 -48.04 27.04 -8.41
C GLN A 91 -47.24 27.20 -7.12
N LYS A 92 -47.67 28.09 -6.23
CA LYS A 92 -47.06 28.29 -4.91
C LYS A 92 -47.18 27.02 -4.05
N ARG A 93 -48.37 26.39 -3.99
CA ARG A 93 -48.57 25.13 -3.26
C ARG A 93 -47.75 24.01 -3.83
N LYS A 94 -47.62 23.89 -5.16
CA LYS A 94 -46.81 22.89 -5.80
C LYS A 94 -45.33 23.06 -5.47
N ARG A 95 -44.82 24.27 -5.50
CA ARG A 95 -43.44 24.60 -5.12
C ARG A 95 -43.16 24.27 -3.64
N GLU A 96 -44.07 24.65 -2.74
CA GLU A 96 -43.96 24.33 -1.32
C GLU A 96 -43.93 22.81 -1.07
N GLN A 97 -44.75 22.04 -1.81
CA GLN A 97 -44.72 20.58 -1.76
C GLN A 97 -43.40 19.98 -2.32
N GLU A 98 -42.88 20.52 -3.41
CA GLU A 98 -41.59 20.10 -3.98
C GLU A 98 -40.43 20.46 -3.06
N GLU A 99 -40.45 21.63 -2.42
CA GLU A 99 -39.43 22.02 -1.42
C GLU A 99 -39.50 21.17 -0.14
N GLU A 100 -40.72 20.80 0.29
CA GLU A 100 -40.90 19.92 1.43
C GLU A 100 -40.50 18.48 1.13
N ALA A 101 -40.80 17.98 -0.06
CA ALA A 101 -40.34 16.69 -0.53
C ALA A 101 -38.80 16.64 -0.67
N TRP A 102 -38.21 17.72 -1.19
CA TRP A 102 -36.74 17.82 -1.31
C TRP A 102 -36.07 17.84 0.07
N ARG A 103 -36.63 18.61 1.05
CA ARG A 103 -36.13 18.62 2.44
C ARG A 103 -36.22 17.25 3.11
N ARG A 104 -37.34 16.54 2.89
CA ARG A 104 -37.49 15.15 3.42
C ARG A 104 -36.44 14.21 2.82
N ASN A 105 -36.24 14.23 1.52
CA ASN A 105 -35.21 13.42 0.87
C ASN A 105 -33.80 13.75 1.36
N GLU A 106 -33.48 15.04 1.53
CA GLU A 106 -32.16 15.45 2.04
C GLU A 106 -31.95 15.00 3.50
N GLU A 107 -33.02 15.02 4.30
CA GLU A 107 -32.99 14.56 5.69
C GLU A 107 -32.86 13.02 5.75
N GLU A 108 -33.59 12.29 4.90
CA GLU A 108 -33.47 10.82 4.77
C GLU A 108 -32.08 10.42 4.29
N GLU A 109 -31.52 11.10 3.30
CA GLU A 109 -30.15 10.86 2.84
C GLU A 109 -29.11 11.13 3.94
N ARG A 110 -29.31 12.19 4.74
CA ARG A 110 -28.44 12.51 5.88
C ARG A 110 -28.52 11.43 6.95
N LEU A 111 -29.72 11.02 7.34
CA LEU A 111 -29.94 9.97 8.33
C LEU A 111 -29.36 8.62 7.86
N ALA A 112 -29.60 8.27 6.60
CA ALA A 112 -29.01 7.06 6.01
C ALA A 112 -27.46 7.13 5.90
N ALA A 113 -26.90 8.32 5.70
CA ALA A 113 -25.46 8.53 5.71
C ALA A 113 -24.87 8.43 7.14
N GLU A 114 -25.57 8.98 8.13
CA GLU A 114 -25.20 8.87 9.54
C GLU A 114 -25.29 7.41 10.03
N GLU A 115 -26.33 6.68 9.63
CA GLU A 115 -26.49 5.27 9.97
C GLU A 115 -25.39 4.42 9.34
N ARG A 116 -25.13 4.60 8.05
CA ARG A 116 -23.99 3.93 7.36
C ARG A 116 -22.66 4.27 8.02
N ALA A 117 -22.43 5.51 8.43
CA ALA A 117 -21.22 5.90 9.14
C ALA A 117 -21.13 5.27 10.54
N ARG A 118 -22.26 5.09 11.22
CA ARG A 118 -22.36 4.41 12.52
C ARG A 118 -22.10 2.91 12.39
N GLU A 119 -22.67 2.26 11.38
CA GLU A 119 -22.42 0.85 11.07
C GLU A 119 -20.97 0.60 10.67
N ALA A 120 -20.41 1.44 9.81
CA ALA A 120 -19.01 1.36 9.42
C ALA A 120 -18.06 1.55 10.63
N LYS A 121 -18.39 2.46 11.56
CA LYS A 121 -17.64 2.65 12.78
C LYS A 121 -17.74 1.44 13.71
N LYS A 122 -18.91 0.82 13.79
CA LYS A 122 -19.16 -0.40 14.55
C LYS A 122 -18.37 -1.57 13.96
N ALA A 123 -18.47 -1.82 12.66
CA ALA A 123 -17.74 -2.87 11.96
C ALA A 123 -16.22 -2.71 12.10
N ARG A 124 -15.71 -1.47 12.12
CA ARG A 124 -14.29 -1.17 12.23
C ARG A 124 -13.65 -1.69 13.54
N HIS A 125 -14.38 -1.66 14.66
CA HIS A 125 -13.83 -1.93 15.99
C HIS A 125 -14.31 -3.23 16.63
N HIS A 126 -15.31 -3.91 16.04
CA HIS A 126 -15.86 -5.14 16.59
C HIS A 126 -15.19 -6.40 16.02
N GLU A 127 -15.38 -7.50 16.71
CA GLU A 127 -15.10 -8.83 16.18
C GLU A 127 -16.13 -9.17 15.10
N LEU A 128 -15.67 -9.70 13.98
CA LEU A 128 -16.49 -9.98 12.81
C LEU A 128 -16.24 -11.42 12.37
N ASP A 129 -17.31 -12.18 12.13
CA ASP A 129 -17.25 -13.51 11.55
C ASP A 129 -17.18 -13.49 10.01
N LEU A 130 -16.97 -14.66 9.41
CA LEU A 130 -16.84 -14.78 7.96
C LEU A 130 -18.12 -14.35 7.22
N GLU A 131 -19.30 -14.53 7.80
CA GLU A 131 -20.57 -14.15 7.17
C GLU A 131 -20.69 -12.63 7.05
N VAL A 132 -20.35 -11.91 8.13
CA VAL A 132 -20.33 -10.44 8.13
C VAL A 132 -19.22 -9.90 7.21
N LEU A 133 -18.05 -10.56 7.18
CA LEU A 133 -16.93 -10.16 6.32
C LEU A 133 -17.21 -10.40 4.83
N ALA A 134 -18.00 -11.42 4.50
CA ALA A 134 -18.43 -11.72 3.13
C ALA A 134 -19.39 -10.65 2.58
N GLY A 135 -20.08 -9.93 3.46
CA GLY A 135 -20.93 -8.80 3.09
C GLY A 135 -22.13 -9.19 2.25
N GLN A 136 -22.46 -8.35 1.26
CA GLN A 136 -23.59 -8.51 0.36
C GLN A 136 -23.20 -9.17 -0.98
N GLU A 137 -22.00 -9.73 -1.12
CA GLU A 137 -21.68 -10.49 -2.32
C GLU A 137 -22.57 -11.76 -2.37
N GLU A 138 -23.21 -11.99 -3.51
CA GLU A 138 -23.98 -13.21 -3.75
C GLU A 138 -23.00 -14.38 -3.94
N TRP A 139 -22.73 -15.08 -2.87
CA TRP A 139 -21.92 -16.29 -2.89
C TRP A 139 -22.80 -17.50 -3.21
N GLU A 140 -22.25 -18.42 -3.97
CA GLU A 140 -22.92 -19.71 -4.16
C GLU A 140 -23.17 -20.41 -2.81
N PRO A 141 -24.28 -21.15 -2.67
CA PRO A 141 -24.56 -21.87 -1.44
C PRO A 141 -23.40 -22.79 -1.05
N GLY A 142 -22.83 -22.57 0.14
CA GLY A 142 -21.70 -23.37 0.63
C GLY A 142 -20.32 -22.80 0.35
N ALA A 143 -20.17 -21.69 -0.39
CA ALA A 143 -18.87 -21.09 -0.68
C ALA A 143 -18.09 -20.70 0.59
N LEU A 144 -18.76 -20.10 1.58
CA LEU A 144 -18.14 -19.72 2.86
C LEU A 144 -17.78 -20.93 3.73
N SER A 145 -18.61 -21.98 3.72
CA SER A 145 -18.27 -23.25 4.41
C SER A 145 -17.08 -23.94 3.73
N GLY A 146 -17.00 -23.85 2.40
CA GLY A 146 -15.84 -24.28 1.62
C GLY A 146 -14.58 -23.52 1.98
N LEU A 147 -14.63 -22.18 2.12
CA LEU A 147 -13.52 -21.36 2.60
C LEU A 147 -13.10 -21.80 4.01
N SER A 148 -14.03 -21.86 4.95
CA SER A 148 -13.76 -22.27 6.33
C SER A 148 -13.07 -23.64 6.40
N SER A 149 -13.59 -24.64 5.68
CA SER A 149 -13.00 -25.97 5.61
C SER A 149 -11.58 -25.96 5.02
N ARG A 150 -11.33 -25.14 3.99
CA ARG A 150 -9.99 -25.00 3.39
C ARG A 150 -8.99 -24.36 4.34
N LEU A 151 -9.39 -23.28 5.03
CA LEU A 151 -8.56 -22.59 6.00
C LEU A 151 -8.27 -23.46 7.23
N GLN A 152 -9.26 -24.21 7.72
CA GLN A 152 -9.09 -25.13 8.85
C GLN A 152 -8.26 -26.37 8.50
N SER A 153 -8.29 -26.80 7.24
CA SER A 153 -7.51 -27.95 6.76
C SER A 153 -6.04 -27.65 6.46
N LEU A 154 -5.60 -26.39 6.64
CA LEU A 154 -4.21 -26.05 6.49
C LEU A 154 -3.38 -26.81 7.53
N LEU A 155 -2.32 -27.46 7.07
CA LEU A 155 -1.34 -28.05 7.98
C LEU A 155 -0.68 -26.93 8.78
N GLN A 156 -0.24 -27.22 10.00
CA GLN A 156 0.53 -26.28 10.82
C GLN A 156 1.86 -25.94 10.12
N ALA A 157 1.77 -25.11 9.11
CA ALA A 157 2.92 -24.67 8.36
C ALA A 157 3.53 -23.48 9.09
N ARG A 158 4.70 -23.67 9.63
CA ARG A 158 5.50 -22.55 10.14
C ARG A 158 6.29 -21.97 8.97
N HIS A 159 6.44 -20.65 8.96
CA HIS A 159 7.43 -20.04 8.08
C HIS A 159 8.76 -20.77 8.24
N PRO A 160 9.49 -21.06 7.16
CA PRO A 160 10.77 -21.74 7.24
C PRO A 160 11.69 -20.96 8.18
N ARG A 161 12.04 -21.61 9.29
CA ARG A 161 12.94 -21.04 10.30
C ARG A 161 14.30 -21.66 10.06
N ARG A 162 15.17 -20.94 9.38
CA ARG A 162 16.58 -21.26 9.44
C ARG A 162 17.18 -20.59 10.67
N ARG A 163 17.89 -21.32 11.50
CA ARG A 163 18.78 -20.72 12.48
C ARG A 163 19.87 -19.99 11.71
N GLY A 164 19.83 -18.68 11.81
CA GLY A 164 20.57 -17.67 11.14
C GLY A 164 22.02 -17.90 10.84
N ASP A 165 22.33 -18.70 9.84
CA ASP A 165 23.59 -18.60 9.17
C ASP A 165 23.53 -17.37 8.25
N GLN A 166 23.91 -16.22 8.80
CA GLN A 166 23.96 -14.96 8.08
C GLN A 166 24.98 -14.98 6.94
N ASP A 167 25.94 -15.88 7.00
CA ASP A 167 26.97 -16.09 5.97
C ASP A 167 26.56 -17.17 4.95
N ALA A 168 25.36 -17.75 5.05
CA ALA A 168 24.85 -18.64 4.02
C ALA A 168 24.88 -17.96 2.64
N PHE A 169 25.30 -18.70 1.63
CA PHE A 169 25.46 -18.24 0.26
C PHE A 169 26.48 -17.10 0.07
N VAL A 170 27.40 -16.95 1.01
CA VAL A 170 28.62 -16.16 0.84
C VAL A 170 29.75 -17.12 0.48
N PHE A 171 30.27 -16.98 -0.71
CA PHE A 171 31.26 -17.89 -1.26
C PHE A 171 32.62 -17.20 -1.37
N ASP A 172 33.67 -17.86 -0.92
CA ASP A 172 35.04 -17.41 -1.14
C ASP A 172 35.47 -17.54 -2.61
N ASN A 173 34.78 -18.40 -3.38
CA ASN A 173 35.08 -18.69 -4.78
C ASN A 173 33.87 -18.36 -5.67
N SER A 174 34.06 -17.43 -6.60
CA SER A 174 33.05 -17.03 -7.59
C SER A 174 32.55 -18.22 -8.47
N LYS A 175 33.32 -19.26 -8.66
CA LYS A 175 32.89 -20.44 -9.44
C LYS A 175 31.76 -21.20 -8.74
N ARG A 176 31.83 -21.37 -7.42
CA ARG A 176 30.75 -22.02 -6.64
C ARG A 176 29.48 -21.17 -6.65
N GLU A 177 29.65 -19.89 -6.47
CA GLU A 177 28.52 -18.96 -6.54
C GLU A 177 27.83 -18.99 -7.91
N ASN A 178 28.62 -18.98 -8.99
CA ASN A 178 28.08 -19.03 -10.35
C ASN A 178 27.30 -20.32 -10.62
N VAL A 179 27.67 -21.45 -10.02
CA VAL A 179 26.92 -22.71 -10.13
C VAL A 179 25.53 -22.55 -9.45
N GLU A 180 25.48 -22.03 -8.23
CA GLU A 180 24.22 -21.82 -7.51
C GLU A 180 23.32 -20.82 -8.24
N VAL A 181 23.89 -19.71 -8.72
CA VAL A 181 23.18 -18.71 -9.50
C VAL A 181 22.64 -19.29 -10.82
N ALA A 182 23.42 -20.12 -11.51
CA ALA A 182 23.02 -20.76 -12.77
C ALA A 182 21.87 -21.76 -12.54
N ALA A 183 21.97 -22.58 -11.50
CA ALA A 183 20.92 -23.53 -11.13
C ALA A 183 19.62 -22.83 -10.76
N LEU A 184 19.69 -21.74 -9.96
CA LEU A 184 18.51 -20.96 -9.62
C LEU A 184 17.91 -20.26 -10.85
N ARG A 185 18.76 -19.70 -11.71
CA ARG A 185 18.34 -19.05 -12.96
C ARG A 185 17.56 -19.99 -13.86
N GLU A 186 18.06 -21.21 -14.07
CA GLU A 186 17.38 -22.22 -14.87
C GLU A 186 15.98 -22.53 -14.33
N ARG A 187 15.86 -22.73 -13.02
CA ARG A 187 14.57 -22.99 -12.37
C ARG A 187 13.59 -21.83 -12.55
N LEU A 188 14.04 -20.59 -12.31
CA LEU A 188 13.18 -19.41 -12.37
C LEU A 188 12.78 -19.03 -13.80
N GLN A 189 13.64 -19.23 -14.79
CA GLN A 189 13.34 -18.95 -16.20
C GLN A 189 12.31 -19.91 -16.79
N ASN A 190 12.15 -21.10 -16.22
CA ASN A 190 11.18 -22.11 -16.65
C ASN A 190 9.76 -21.88 -16.05
N MET A 191 9.55 -20.79 -15.32
CA MET A 191 8.22 -20.45 -14.81
C MET A 191 7.35 -19.81 -15.89
N ALA A 192 6.07 -20.19 -15.88
CA ALA A 192 5.03 -19.66 -16.74
C ALA A 192 3.78 -19.30 -15.91
N ILE A 193 2.79 -18.68 -16.52
CA ILE A 193 1.50 -18.45 -15.89
C ILE A 193 0.73 -19.76 -15.78
N VAL A 194 0.51 -20.20 -14.55
CA VAL A 194 -0.26 -21.42 -14.22
C VAL A 194 -1.71 -21.10 -13.88
N ALA A 195 -1.93 -20.00 -13.20
CA ALA A 195 -3.27 -19.58 -12.81
C ALA A 195 -3.41 -18.06 -12.89
N ARG A 196 -4.65 -17.60 -13.19
CA ARG A 196 -5.00 -16.18 -13.25
C ARG A 196 -6.45 -16.00 -12.84
N ALA A 197 -6.73 -15.05 -11.94
CA ALA A 197 -8.10 -14.71 -11.53
C ALA A 197 -8.23 -13.23 -11.14
N LYS A 198 -9.45 -12.70 -11.18
CA LYS A 198 -9.76 -11.38 -10.61
C LYS A 198 -10.11 -11.55 -9.13
N VAL A 199 -9.09 -11.67 -8.30
CA VAL A 199 -9.21 -12.02 -6.87
C VAL A 199 -9.80 -10.89 -6.06
N THR A 200 -9.49 -9.62 -6.36
CA THR A 200 -10.06 -8.44 -5.70
C THR A 200 -10.90 -7.62 -6.67
N GLN A 201 -11.86 -6.86 -6.17
CA GLN A 201 -12.68 -5.99 -7.04
C GLN A 201 -11.87 -4.83 -7.58
N ASP A 202 -11.00 -4.28 -6.73
CA ASP A 202 -10.22 -3.08 -6.98
C ASP A 202 -8.72 -3.34 -6.98
N ARG A 203 -7.95 -2.26 -7.13
CA ARG A 203 -6.50 -2.27 -7.18
C ARG A 203 -5.88 -2.98 -6.00
N VAL A 204 -4.99 -3.93 -6.27
CA VAL A 204 -4.17 -4.61 -5.28
C VAL A 204 -3.12 -3.65 -4.69
N TYR A 205 -3.03 -3.60 -3.36
CA TYR A 205 -2.07 -2.78 -2.61
C TYR A 205 -1.01 -3.60 -1.89
N SER A 206 -1.36 -4.82 -1.47
CA SER A 206 -0.48 -5.71 -0.71
C SER A 206 -0.79 -7.17 -1.01
N ALA A 207 0.18 -8.05 -0.78
CA ALA A 207 0.00 -9.49 -0.92
C ALA A 207 0.85 -10.24 0.09
N ALA A 208 0.41 -11.44 0.45
CA ALA A 208 1.16 -12.40 1.23
C ALA A 208 0.87 -13.82 0.73
N TYR A 209 1.91 -14.66 0.71
CA TYR A 209 1.79 -16.06 0.33
C TYR A 209 1.79 -16.92 1.60
N HIS A 210 0.86 -17.88 1.70
CA HIS A 210 0.81 -18.82 2.81
C HIS A 210 1.97 -19.83 2.71
N PRO A 211 2.60 -20.23 3.83
CA PRO A 211 3.74 -21.15 3.81
C PRO A 211 3.38 -22.63 3.55
N GLU A 212 2.12 -22.98 3.46
CA GLU A 212 1.66 -24.35 3.16
C GLU A 212 2.11 -24.79 1.76
N PRO A 213 2.96 -25.85 1.64
CA PRO A 213 3.53 -26.22 0.35
C PRO A 213 2.60 -27.04 -0.55
N THR A 214 1.51 -27.60 0.01
CA THR A 214 0.58 -28.46 -0.74
C THR A 214 -0.49 -27.68 -1.49
N LYS A 215 -0.72 -26.41 -1.09
CA LYS A 215 -1.70 -25.49 -1.70
C LYS A 215 -1.00 -24.20 -2.10
N ASP A 216 -1.52 -23.55 -3.13
CA ASP A 216 -1.10 -22.21 -3.48
C ASP A 216 -2.12 -21.18 -2.97
N LEU A 217 -2.11 -20.98 -1.63
CA LEU A 217 -3.01 -20.05 -0.95
C LEU A 217 -2.36 -18.67 -0.83
N ILE A 218 -2.99 -17.66 -1.43
CA ILE A 218 -2.45 -16.32 -1.55
C ILE A 218 -3.48 -15.29 -1.08
N PHE A 219 -3.02 -14.31 -0.33
CA PHE A 219 -3.83 -13.21 0.19
C PHE A 219 -3.49 -11.92 -0.56
N PHE A 220 -4.52 -11.19 -1.01
CA PHE A 220 -4.38 -9.90 -1.67
C PHE A 220 -5.26 -8.86 -0.98
N GLY A 221 -4.67 -7.75 -0.60
CA GLY A 221 -5.38 -6.61 -0.03
C GLY A 221 -5.60 -5.54 -1.08
N ASP A 222 -6.83 -5.04 -1.15
CA ASP A 222 -7.19 -4.04 -2.14
C ASP A 222 -7.24 -2.61 -1.61
N LYS A 223 -7.63 -1.72 -2.50
CA LYS A 223 -7.76 -0.29 -2.26
C LYS A 223 -8.92 0.07 -1.31
N HIS A 224 -9.94 -0.77 -1.20
CA HIS A 224 -11.17 -0.47 -0.46
C HIS A 224 -11.35 -1.30 0.81
N GLY A 225 -10.28 -1.97 1.27
CA GLY A 225 -10.27 -2.73 2.52
C GLY A 225 -10.74 -4.17 2.37
N GLN A 226 -10.83 -4.66 1.15
CA GLN A 226 -11.20 -6.03 0.85
C GLN A 226 -9.96 -6.93 0.84
N LEU A 227 -10.04 -8.05 1.52
CA LEU A 227 -9.06 -9.14 1.52
C LEU A 227 -9.53 -10.22 0.55
N GLY A 228 -8.85 -10.36 -0.58
CA GLY A 228 -9.01 -11.49 -1.48
C GLY A 228 -8.17 -12.66 -1.01
N ILE A 229 -8.79 -13.83 -0.86
CA ILE A 229 -8.15 -15.09 -0.54
C ILE A 229 -8.24 -15.97 -1.78
N TRP A 230 -7.12 -16.46 -2.30
CA TRP A 230 -7.06 -17.22 -3.53
C TRP A 230 -6.31 -18.53 -3.34
N ASP A 231 -7.01 -19.65 -3.54
CA ASP A 231 -6.41 -20.98 -3.70
C ASP A 231 -6.22 -21.23 -5.21
N ALA A 232 -5.04 -20.85 -5.71
CA ALA A 232 -4.79 -20.66 -7.12
C ALA A 232 -4.81 -21.97 -7.95
N ARG A 233 -4.59 -23.11 -7.31
CA ARG A 233 -4.63 -24.44 -7.96
C ARG A 233 -5.81 -25.29 -7.52
N ALA A 234 -6.78 -24.72 -6.82
CA ALA A 234 -8.02 -25.45 -6.54
C ALA A 234 -8.71 -25.80 -7.85
N PRO A 235 -9.30 -27.00 -7.98
CA PRO A 235 -10.09 -27.33 -9.15
C PRO A 235 -11.22 -26.32 -9.31
N ALA A 236 -11.43 -25.85 -10.54
CA ALA A 236 -12.59 -25.04 -10.88
C ALA A 236 -13.86 -25.83 -10.64
N ASP A 237 -14.94 -25.14 -10.27
CA ASP A 237 -16.25 -25.78 -10.23
C ASP A 237 -16.64 -26.14 -11.68
N GLU A 238 -17.19 -27.33 -11.87
CA GLU A 238 -17.69 -27.82 -13.16
C GLU A 238 -18.93 -27.00 -13.57
N THR A 239 -18.73 -25.77 -14.02
CA THR A 239 -19.77 -25.00 -14.68
C THR A 239 -19.76 -25.38 -16.17
N GLU A 240 -20.94 -25.82 -16.66
CA GLU A 240 -21.17 -26.35 -18.01
C GLU A 240 -21.00 -25.31 -19.15
N GLU A 241 -20.19 -24.28 -19.00
CA GLU A 241 -19.91 -23.30 -20.06
C GLU A 241 -18.65 -23.71 -20.83
N ASP A 242 -18.85 -24.67 -21.75
CA ASP A 242 -17.81 -25.16 -22.67
C ASP A 242 -17.32 -24.14 -23.70
N ASP A 243 -17.93 -22.95 -23.79
CA ASP A 243 -17.69 -21.98 -24.87
C ASP A 243 -16.70 -20.83 -24.50
N VAL A 244 -16.15 -20.79 -23.30
CA VAL A 244 -15.18 -19.75 -22.93
C VAL A 244 -13.76 -20.22 -23.26
N ASP A 245 -13.04 -19.43 -24.07
CA ASP A 245 -11.62 -19.65 -24.37
C ASP A 245 -10.84 -20.00 -23.08
N ARG A 246 -10.14 -21.13 -23.08
CA ARG A 246 -9.31 -21.59 -21.93
C ARG A 246 -8.39 -20.49 -21.41
N ASP A 247 -7.90 -19.61 -22.27
CA ASP A 247 -7.03 -18.48 -21.93
C ASP A 247 -7.76 -17.34 -21.18
N GLN A 248 -9.09 -17.32 -21.17
CA GLN A 248 -9.90 -16.31 -20.47
C GLN A 248 -10.52 -16.85 -19.19
N ARG A 249 -10.51 -18.15 -18.94
CA ARG A 249 -11.05 -18.74 -17.71
C ARG A 249 -10.27 -18.29 -16.49
N GLU A 250 -11.00 -17.96 -15.44
CA GLU A 250 -10.42 -17.72 -14.12
C GLU A 250 -10.03 -19.07 -13.50
N ALA A 251 -8.81 -19.17 -12.98
CA ALA A 251 -8.28 -20.41 -12.42
C ALA A 251 -8.29 -20.39 -10.89
N GLY A 252 -8.54 -21.54 -10.29
CA GLY A 252 -8.60 -21.70 -8.85
C GLY A 252 -9.91 -21.22 -8.23
N LYS A 253 -9.95 -21.16 -6.92
CA LYS A 253 -11.08 -20.62 -6.14
C LYS A 253 -10.65 -19.41 -5.36
N TYR A 254 -11.48 -18.37 -5.33
CA TYR A 254 -11.20 -17.16 -4.58
C TYR A 254 -12.40 -16.68 -3.79
N TRP A 255 -12.14 -15.97 -2.71
CA TRP A 255 -13.12 -15.36 -1.82
C TRP A 255 -12.70 -13.94 -1.50
N ARG A 256 -13.68 -13.07 -1.29
CA ARG A 256 -13.48 -11.66 -0.96
C ARG A 256 -14.12 -11.34 0.38
N LEU A 257 -13.32 -10.83 1.30
CA LEU A 257 -13.77 -10.51 2.66
C LEU A 257 -13.53 -9.01 2.91
N GLN A 258 -14.58 -8.27 3.29
CA GLN A 258 -14.44 -6.87 3.70
C GLN A 258 -13.89 -6.83 5.12
N VAL A 259 -12.58 -6.66 5.27
CA VAL A 259 -11.89 -6.72 6.56
C VAL A 259 -11.74 -5.33 7.19
N HIS A 260 -11.57 -4.28 6.39
CA HIS A 260 -11.39 -2.90 6.85
C HIS A 260 -12.51 -1.98 6.37
N TRP A 261 -12.89 -1.00 7.22
CA TRP A 261 -14.04 -0.15 7.05
C TRP A 261 -13.71 1.34 7.23
N PRO A 262 -14.43 2.28 6.54
CA PRO A 262 -15.50 2.03 5.55
C PRO A 262 -14.93 1.46 4.24
N ALA A 263 -15.77 0.82 3.40
CA ALA A 263 -15.37 0.25 2.11
C ALA A 263 -15.04 1.36 1.08
N THR A 264 -13.99 2.14 1.33
CA THR A 264 -13.54 3.28 0.53
C THR A 264 -12.01 3.28 0.42
N ALA A 265 -11.46 4.17 -0.40
CA ALA A 265 -10.01 4.35 -0.53
C ALA A 265 -9.28 4.73 0.81
N GLN A 266 -10.02 5.10 1.84
CA GLN A 266 -9.47 5.34 3.18
C GLN A 266 -9.17 4.04 3.94
N SER A 267 -9.64 2.89 3.47
CA SER A 267 -9.43 1.59 4.09
C SER A 267 -8.48 0.69 3.29
N SER A 268 -7.68 1.26 2.38
CA SER A 268 -6.71 0.48 1.59
C SER A 268 -5.82 -0.38 2.47
N ILE A 269 -5.76 -1.70 2.20
CA ILE A 269 -4.93 -2.64 2.96
C ILE A 269 -3.45 -2.43 2.62
N SER A 270 -2.74 -1.71 3.47
CA SER A 270 -1.37 -1.29 3.26
C SER A 270 -0.34 -2.43 3.35
N CYS A 271 -0.62 -3.42 4.21
CA CYS A 271 0.25 -4.58 4.42
C CYS A 271 -0.54 -5.80 4.88
N ILE A 272 -0.09 -6.97 4.45
CA ILE A 272 -0.58 -8.28 4.89
C ILE A 272 0.61 -9.11 5.36
N LYS A 273 0.47 -9.79 6.50
CA LYS A 273 1.47 -10.74 7.03
C LYS A 273 0.76 -11.97 7.56
N VAL A 274 1.16 -13.14 7.11
CA VAL A 274 0.78 -14.40 7.76
C VAL A 274 1.48 -14.45 9.11
N ASP A 275 0.82 -14.97 10.13
CA ASP A 275 1.41 -15.08 11.47
C ASP A 275 2.69 -15.93 11.40
N PRO A 276 3.86 -15.37 11.77
CA PRO A 276 5.11 -16.09 11.65
C PRO A 276 5.27 -17.24 12.65
N ILE A 277 4.44 -17.26 13.70
CA ILE A 277 4.49 -18.28 14.76
C ILE A 277 3.48 -19.38 14.48
N ASP A 278 2.27 -18.96 14.13
CA ASP A 278 1.17 -19.86 13.80
C ASP A 278 0.52 -19.40 12.49
N ALA A 279 0.82 -20.10 11.41
CA ALA A 279 0.30 -19.78 10.08
C ALA A 279 -1.23 -19.93 9.93
N HIS A 280 -1.97 -20.27 10.99
CA HIS A 280 -3.43 -20.27 11.01
C HIS A 280 -4.05 -18.88 11.25
N GLY A 281 -3.26 -17.84 11.06
CA GLY A 281 -3.72 -16.46 11.17
C GLY A 281 -3.05 -15.53 10.17
N VAL A 282 -3.75 -14.47 9.81
CA VAL A 282 -3.22 -13.39 8.98
C VAL A 282 -3.51 -12.05 9.61
N TYR A 283 -2.48 -11.19 9.66
CA TYR A 283 -2.59 -9.79 10.07
C TYR A 283 -2.72 -8.90 8.85
N THR A 284 -3.62 -7.92 8.95
CA THR A 284 -3.82 -6.87 7.94
C THR A 284 -3.72 -5.51 8.60
N SER A 285 -3.01 -4.58 7.99
CA SER A 285 -3.01 -3.16 8.36
C SER A 285 -3.58 -2.32 7.24
N ALA A 286 -4.28 -1.24 7.57
CA ALA A 286 -4.91 -0.42 6.55
C ALA A 286 -4.84 1.09 6.85
N TYR A 287 -5.20 1.88 5.86
CA TYR A 287 -5.27 3.33 5.97
C TYR A 287 -6.46 3.82 6.81
N ASP A 288 -7.37 2.92 7.22
CA ASP A 288 -8.40 3.19 8.22
C ASP A 288 -7.85 3.33 9.65
N SER A 289 -6.54 3.27 9.82
CA SER A 289 -5.83 3.37 11.10
C SER A 289 -5.99 2.15 12.01
N THR A 290 -6.38 1.00 11.46
CA THR A 290 -6.52 -0.25 12.22
C THR A 290 -5.57 -1.35 11.75
N VAL A 291 -5.25 -2.25 12.68
CA VAL A 291 -4.63 -3.55 12.42
C VAL A 291 -5.61 -4.61 12.86
N ARG A 292 -5.90 -5.55 11.99
CA ARG A 292 -6.79 -6.67 12.30
C ARG A 292 -6.09 -8.00 12.11
N SER A 293 -6.52 -9.00 12.87
CA SER A 293 -6.11 -10.40 12.68
C SER A 293 -7.32 -11.25 12.30
N LEU A 294 -7.20 -12.07 11.27
CA LEU A 294 -8.17 -13.09 10.90
C LEU A 294 -7.62 -14.45 11.31
N SER A 295 -8.30 -15.14 12.22
CA SER A 295 -7.99 -16.51 12.62
C SER A 295 -8.67 -17.50 11.67
N PHE A 296 -7.91 -18.42 11.10
CA PHE A 296 -8.44 -19.43 10.18
C PHE A 296 -9.18 -20.54 10.90
N THR A 297 -8.83 -20.82 12.15
CA THR A 297 -9.48 -21.84 12.97
C THR A 297 -10.86 -21.41 13.45
N SER A 298 -11.02 -20.16 13.86
CA SER A 298 -12.29 -19.63 14.36
C SER A 298 -13.12 -18.91 13.29
N GLY A 299 -12.51 -18.50 12.17
CA GLY A 299 -13.17 -17.66 11.16
C GLY A 299 -13.46 -16.23 11.64
N ILE A 300 -12.85 -15.79 12.75
CA ILE A 300 -13.13 -14.48 13.35
C ILE A 300 -12.03 -13.50 13.03
N SER A 301 -12.42 -12.32 12.57
CA SER A 301 -11.54 -11.16 12.44
C SER A 301 -11.64 -10.26 13.67
N ARG A 302 -10.50 -9.96 14.31
CA ARG A 302 -10.39 -9.12 15.50
C ARG A 302 -9.54 -7.89 15.25
N GLU A 303 -9.93 -6.76 15.86
CA GLU A 303 -9.03 -5.62 15.94
C GLU A 303 -7.89 -5.92 16.93
N VAL A 304 -6.67 -5.89 16.41
CA VAL A 304 -5.44 -6.02 17.20
C VAL A 304 -5.00 -4.67 17.75
N PHE A 305 -5.08 -3.64 16.92
CA PHE A 305 -4.65 -2.29 17.26
C PHE A 305 -5.41 -1.24 16.42
N ALA A 306 -5.64 -0.07 17.02
CA ALA A 306 -6.21 1.07 16.33
C ALA A 306 -5.51 2.36 16.75
N MET A 307 -5.35 3.27 15.80
CA MET A 307 -4.91 4.66 16.01
C MET A 307 -6.01 5.63 15.61
N GLU A 308 -5.98 6.85 16.13
CA GLU A 308 -6.92 7.88 15.70
C GLU A 308 -6.35 8.63 14.48
N LYS A 309 -7.04 8.53 13.34
CA LYS A 309 -6.83 9.34 12.12
C LYS A 309 -5.42 9.26 11.50
N VAL A 310 -4.59 8.31 11.87
CA VAL A 310 -3.23 8.15 11.32
C VAL A 310 -3.16 6.95 10.39
N LEU A 311 -2.76 7.15 9.15
CA LEU A 311 -2.69 6.09 8.15
C LEU A 311 -1.53 5.12 8.45
N ILE A 312 -1.84 3.86 8.76
CA ILE A 312 -0.82 2.81 8.93
C ILE A 312 -0.31 2.38 7.55
N THR A 313 0.97 2.58 7.31
CA THR A 313 1.58 2.42 5.98
C THR A 313 2.23 1.08 5.75
N SER A 314 2.76 0.47 6.80
CA SER A 314 3.42 -0.84 6.75
C SER A 314 3.43 -1.49 8.13
N MET A 315 3.62 -2.78 8.13
CA MET A 315 3.69 -3.64 9.31
C MET A 315 4.76 -4.71 9.08
N ASP A 316 5.52 -5.04 10.13
CA ASP A 316 6.41 -6.21 10.10
C ASP A 316 6.46 -6.92 11.46
N LEU A 317 6.66 -8.24 11.41
CA LEU A 317 6.68 -9.12 12.58
C LEU A 317 7.99 -9.92 12.59
N PRO A 318 8.70 -9.94 13.72
CA PRO A 318 9.84 -10.83 13.89
C PRO A 318 9.43 -12.30 13.82
N PRO A 319 10.24 -13.20 13.18
CA PRO A 319 9.82 -14.59 12.94
C PRO A 319 9.59 -15.46 14.19
N ALA A 320 10.05 -15.03 15.36
CA ALA A 320 10.05 -15.85 16.57
C ALA A 320 9.53 -15.14 17.81
N SER A 321 8.84 -14.00 17.66
CA SER A 321 8.30 -13.27 18.81
C SER A 321 6.87 -12.77 18.50
N HIS A 322 6.11 -12.53 19.56
CA HIS A 322 4.77 -11.92 19.47
C HIS A 322 4.85 -10.39 19.41
N GLU A 323 5.88 -9.85 18.79
CA GLU A 323 6.06 -8.41 18.64
C GLU A 323 5.64 -7.98 17.23
N MET A 324 5.14 -6.77 17.14
CA MET A 324 4.76 -6.13 15.88
C MET A 324 5.33 -4.72 15.82
N TRP A 325 5.82 -4.37 14.65
CA TRP A 325 6.28 -3.03 14.34
C TRP A 325 5.41 -2.44 13.25
N LEU A 326 4.90 -1.24 13.49
CA LEU A 326 4.07 -0.48 12.56
C LEU A 326 4.80 0.79 12.13
N SER A 327 4.55 1.25 10.92
CA SER A 327 4.93 2.59 10.47
C SER A 327 3.71 3.34 9.96
N ASP A 328 3.77 4.66 9.97
CA ASP A 328 2.64 5.50 9.61
C ASP A 328 2.97 6.69 8.69
N ALA A 329 1.95 7.46 8.36
CA ALA A 329 2.05 8.59 7.46
C ALA A 329 2.63 9.86 8.12
N GLU A 330 2.72 9.91 9.44
CA GLU A 330 3.24 11.06 10.21
C GLU A 330 4.70 10.87 10.65
N GLY A 331 5.31 9.75 10.24
CA GLY A 331 6.73 9.48 10.50
C GLY A 331 7.00 8.75 11.81
N TRP A 332 5.99 8.12 12.38
CA TRP A 332 6.13 7.31 13.59
C TRP A 332 6.41 5.84 13.26
N VAL A 333 7.09 5.20 14.20
CA VAL A 333 7.24 3.75 14.29
C VAL A 333 6.70 3.30 15.63
N THR A 334 5.70 2.44 15.61
CA THR A 334 5.03 1.93 16.82
C THR A 334 5.40 0.48 17.06
N HIS A 335 5.79 0.16 18.28
CA HIS A 335 6.07 -1.19 18.77
C HIS A 335 4.93 -1.69 19.65
N LEU A 336 4.46 -2.89 19.36
CA LEU A 336 3.43 -3.59 20.12
C LEU A 336 3.96 -4.98 20.54
N ASP A 337 3.69 -5.40 21.77
CA ASP A 337 3.75 -6.81 22.16
C ASP A 337 2.32 -7.35 22.15
N LEU A 338 2.04 -8.31 21.28
CA LEU A 338 0.69 -8.87 21.05
C LEU A 338 0.15 -9.68 22.25
N ARG A 339 0.99 -9.95 23.25
CA ARG A 339 0.62 -10.63 24.51
C ARG A 339 0.20 -9.63 25.59
N GLU A 340 0.60 -8.36 25.44
CA GLU A 340 0.30 -7.30 26.38
C GLU A 340 -0.99 -6.57 26.02
N ASP A 341 -1.50 -5.79 26.97
CA ASP A 341 -2.65 -4.92 26.71
C ASP A 341 -2.31 -3.89 25.63
N LYS A 342 -3.28 -3.61 24.74
CA LYS A 342 -3.17 -2.61 23.66
C LYS A 342 -2.74 -1.22 24.14
N THR A 343 -2.95 -0.92 25.41
CA THR A 343 -2.53 0.34 26.05
C THR A 343 -1.03 0.43 26.29
N ARG A 344 -0.30 -0.69 26.28
CA ARG A 344 1.15 -0.74 26.47
C ARG A 344 1.90 -0.65 25.15
N ARG A 345 1.77 0.50 24.48
CA ARG A 345 2.47 0.75 23.23
C ARG A 345 3.68 1.65 23.42
N ARG A 346 4.64 1.54 22.51
CA ARG A 346 5.79 2.44 22.41
C ARG A 346 5.85 3.00 21.00
N ALA A 347 5.77 4.31 20.88
CA ALA A 347 5.79 5.02 19.61
C ALA A 347 6.97 6.01 19.56
N TYR A 348 7.66 6.05 18.44
CA TYR A 348 8.84 6.88 18.22
C TYR A 348 8.67 7.60 16.89
N GLN A 349 8.66 8.93 16.91
CA GLN A 349 8.71 9.69 15.67
C GLN A 349 10.16 9.74 15.18
N VAL A 350 10.45 9.02 14.11
CA VAL A 350 11.82 8.85 13.61
C VAL A 350 12.02 9.53 12.25
N SER A 351 10.98 10.17 11.74
CA SER A 351 10.98 10.94 10.50
C SER A 351 10.01 12.11 10.60
N ASP A 352 10.34 13.20 9.91
CA ASP A 352 9.48 14.37 9.69
C ASP A 352 8.43 14.16 8.58
N GLN A 353 8.49 13.03 7.88
CA GLN A 353 7.60 12.68 6.78
C GLN A 353 7.20 11.21 6.86
N LYS A 354 6.17 10.85 6.10
CA LYS A 354 5.64 9.50 5.95
C LYS A 354 6.76 8.47 5.86
N ILE A 355 6.68 7.44 6.70
CA ILE A 355 7.46 6.22 6.56
C ILE A 355 6.66 5.23 5.72
N GLY A 356 7.14 4.92 4.52
CA GLY A 356 6.46 4.01 3.58
C GLY A 356 6.62 2.53 3.92
N CYS A 357 7.65 2.19 4.70
CA CYS A 357 7.98 0.81 5.02
C CYS A 357 8.79 0.71 6.33
N VAL A 358 8.44 -0.25 7.16
CA VAL A 358 9.25 -0.77 8.27
C VAL A 358 9.59 -2.22 7.99
N SER A 359 10.82 -2.65 8.29
CA SER A 359 11.25 -4.04 8.16
C SER A 359 12.14 -4.44 9.34
N VAL A 360 11.80 -5.54 9.98
CA VAL A 360 12.54 -6.11 11.11
C VAL A 360 13.60 -7.07 10.58
N ASN A 361 14.82 -7.01 11.11
CA ASN A 361 15.83 -7.98 10.75
C ASN A 361 15.42 -9.38 11.25
N PRO A 362 15.24 -10.37 10.37
CA PRO A 362 14.67 -11.66 10.74
C PRO A 362 15.57 -12.52 11.62
N THR A 363 16.88 -12.30 11.60
CA THR A 363 17.85 -13.04 12.42
C THR A 363 18.27 -12.28 13.67
N ASN A 364 18.12 -10.95 13.67
CA ASN A 364 18.41 -10.10 14.81
C ASN A 364 17.34 -9.02 14.98
N PRO A 365 16.19 -9.34 15.62
CA PRO A 365 15.06 -8.42 15.79
C PRO A 365 15.36 -7.12 16.54
N ALA A 366 16.59 -7.00 17.07
CA ALA A 366 17.06 -5.74 17.65
C ALA A 366 17.26 -4.63 16.61
N PHE A 367 17.31 -4.95 15.31
CA PHE A 367 17.46 -3.98 14.25
C PHE A 367 16.20 -3.85 13.42
N ILE A 368 15.71 -2.63 13.31
CA ILE A 368 14.64 -2.29 12.37
C ILE A 368 15.15 -1.34 11.29
N LEU A 369 14.58 -1.45 10.12
CA LEU A 369 14.85 -0.63 8.96
C LEU A 369 13.63 0.23 8.66
N THR A 370 13.84 1.51 8.39
CA THR A 370 12.77 2.43 7.98
C THR A 370 13.10 3.09 6.65
N ALA A 371 12.11 3.18 5.78
CA ALA A 371 12.18 3.87 4.49
C ALA A 371 11.16 5.00 4.45
N SER A 372 11.61 6.24 4.23
CA SER A 372 10.78 7.43 4.36
C SER A 372 10.72 8.28 3.10
N ASN A 373 9.65 9.07 3.00
CA ASN A 373 9.46 10.05 1.93
C ASN A 373 10.50 11.19 1.99
N ASN A 374 11.12 11.45 3.15
CA ASN A 374 12.25 12.40 3.27
C ASN A 374 13.55 11.90 2.63
N ARG A 375 13.47 10.81 1.85
CA ARG A 375 14.56 10.17 1.10
C ARG A 375 15.52 9.36 1.94
N ALA A 376 15.29 9.27 3.25
CA ALA A 376 16.18 8.56 4.17
C ALA A 376 15.80 7.09 4.30
N LEU A 377 16.80 6.24 4.26
CA LEU A 377 16.81 4.86 4.70
C LEU A 377 17.63 4.82 5.98
N LYS A 378 17.03 4.35 7.09
CA LYS A 378 17.68 4.35 8.40
C LYS A 378 17.58 2.97 9.05
N ILE A 379 18.66 2.53 9.73
CA ILE A 379 18.70 1.33 10.56
C ILE A 379 18.78 1.73 12.02
N TRP A 380 17.85 1.22 12.83
CA TRP A 380 17.69 1.54 14.23
C TRP A 380 18.01 0.33 15.10
N ASP A 381 18.73 0.52 16.21
CA ASP A 381 18.90 -0.46 17.29
C ASP A 381 17.82 -0.22 18.36
N VAL A 382 16.76 -1.04 18.32
CA VAL A 382 15.59 -0.85 19.18
C VAL A 382 15.81 -1.26 20.64
N ARG A 383 16.87 -2.00 20.95
CA ARG A 383 17.16 -2.39 22.36
C ARG A 383 17.34 -1.20 23.26
N LYS A 384 17.89 -0.10 22.73
CA LYS A 384 18.09 1.13 23.48
C LYS A 384 16.80 1.93 23.60
N LEU A 385 16.00 2.00 22.53
CA LEU A 385 14.69 2.64 22.56
C LEU A 385 13.75 1.96 23.58
N ARG A 386 13.75 0.62 23.63
CA ARG A 386 12.93 -0.15 24.58
C ARG A 386 13.30 0.03 26.05
N LYS A 387 14.54 0.39 26.35
CA LYS A 387 15.00 0.62 27.73
C LYS A 387 14.57 1.96 28.30
N LEU A 388 14.04 2.85 27.49
CA LEU A 388 13.53 4.13 27.98
C LEU A 388 12.31 3.90 28.88
N PRO A 389 12.24 4.61 30.03
CA PRO A 389 11.14 4.46 30.97
C PRO A 389 9.82 4.89 30.32
N ALA A 390 8.79 4.04 30.41
CA ALA A 390 7.47 4.30 29.89
C ALA A 390 6.51 4.63 31.05
N PRO A 391 6.09 5.88 31.22
CA PRO A 391 5.08 6.24 32.21
C PRO A 391 3.77 5.49 31.91
N GLN A 392 3.22 4.80 32.90
CA GLN A 392 1.94 4.09 32.80
C GLN A 392 1.83 3.08 31.62
N GLY A 393 2.96 2.60 31.09
CA GLY A 393 2.99 1.62 30.00
C GLY A 393 2.89 2.20 28.58
N VAL A 394 2.65 3.49 28.44
CA VAL A 394 2.65 4.21 27.15
C VAL A 394 3.91 5.07 27.07
N LEU A 395 4.63 4.97 25.96
CA LEU A 395 5.76 5.83 25.64
C LEU A 395 5.55 6.40 24.24
N GLU A 396 5.45 7.70 24.15
CA GLU A 396 5.44 8.44 22.88
C GLU A 396 6.59 9.45 22.92
N LEU A 397 7.51 9.35 21.98
CA LEU A 397 8.64 10.26 21.82
C LEU A 397 8.56 10.96 20.49
N GLU A 398 8.44 12.28 20.53
CA GLU A 398 8.46 13.13 19.36
C GLU A 398 9.85 13.19 18.73
N LEU A 399 9.92 13.63 17.49
CA LEU A 399 11.16 13.69 16.71
C LEU A 399 12.28 14.45 17.44
N GLU A 400 11.95 15.57 18.09
CA GLU A 400 12.92 16.36 18.85
C GLU A 400 13.52 15.58 20.02
N ASP A 401 12.72 14.77 20.71
CA ASP A 401 13.18 13.96 21.83
C ASP A 401 14.03 12.79 21.36
N VAL A 402 13.66 12.15 20.26
CA VAL A 402 14.46 11.11 19.62
C VAL A 402 15.81 11.66 19.15
N GLU A 403 15.86 12.87 18.58
CA GLU A 403 17.10 13.51 18.17
C GLU A 403 17.97 13.89 19.39
N LYS A 404 17.40 14.47 20.45
CA LYS A 404 18.13 14.74 21.72
C LYS A 404 18.73 13.46 22.31
N ILE A 405 17.97 12.35 22.29
CA ILE A 405 18.48 11.06 22.77
C ILE A 405 19.62 10.56 21.90
N LYS A 406 19.55 10.69 20.57
CA LYS A 406 20.63 10.32 19.64
C LYS A 406 21.92 11.06 19.92
N GLU A 407 21.86 12.34 20.27
CA GLU A 407 23.00 13.18 20.59
C GLU A 407 23.62 12.87 21.97
N SER A 408 22.88 12.23 22.85
CA SER A 408 23.36 11.84 24.17
C SER A 408 24.40 10.70 24.10
N LYS A 409 25.25 10.57 25.13
CA LYS A 409 26.21 9.46 25.26
C LYS A 409 25.53 8.09 25.25
N GLU A 410 24.32 8.00 25.77
CA GLU A 410 23.54 6.77 25.86
C GLU A 410 22.88 6.44 24.50
N GLY A 411 22.58 7.45 23.69
CA GLY A 411 21.91 7.36 22.40
C GLY A 411 22.80 7.15 21.19
N THR A 412 24.14 7.31 21.32
CA THR A 412 25.10 7.28 20.21
C THR A 412 25.05 6.03 19.30
N ALA A 413 24.37 4.96 19.70
CA ALA A 413 24.24 3.76 18.88
C ALA A 413 22.77 3.39 18.60
N ILE A 414 21.82 4.29 18.80
CA ILE A 414 20.41 4.07 18.42
C ILE A 414 20.27 4.04 16.89
N LEU A 415 20.81 5.04 16.21
CA LEU A 415 20.91 5.06 14.76
C LEU A 415 22.21 4.36 14.33
N ARG A 416 22.06 3.22 13.65
CA ARG A 416 23.19 2.37 13.23
C ARG A 416 23.67 2.69 11.83
N GLY A 417 22.78 3.09 10.94
CA GLY A 417 23.10 3.46 9.57
C GLY A 417 22.06 4.39 8.98
N GLU A 418 22.51 5.30 8.15
CA GLU A 418 21.65 6.22 7.39
C GLU A 418 22.18 6.36 5.98
N TRP A 419 21.28 6.29 5.00
CA TRP A 419 21.56 6.59 3.60
C TRP A 419 20.47 7.47 3.02
N LYS A 420 20.84 8.51 2.29
CA LYS A 420 19.92 9.44 1.65
C LYS A 420 19.88 9.19 0.14
N HIS A 421 18.71 8.85 -0.37
CA HIS A 421 18.42 8.65 -1.78
C HIS A 421 18.19 10.00 -2.49
N ASP A 422 18.18 9.99 -3.84
CA ASP A 422 17.90 11.21 -4.61
C ASP A 422 16.41 11.59 -4.60
N ARG A 423 15.51 10.59 -4.39
CA ARG A 423 14.05 10.74 -4.30
C ARG A 423 13.51 9.92 -3.13
N SER A 424 12.20 10.06 -2.88
CA SER A 424 11.50 9.30 -1.83
C SER A 424 11.73 7.80 -1.94
N VAL A 425 11.95 7.14 -0.80
CA VAL A 425 12.12 5.69 -0.71
C VAL A 425 10.75 5.08 -0.49
N THR A 426 10.33 4.20 -1.39
CA THR A 426 9.01 3.55 -1.31
C THR A 426 9.02 2.36 -0.39
N SER A 427 10.10 1.60 -0.38
CA SER A 427 10.28 0.42 0.48
C SER A 427 11.74 0.08 0.69
N ALA A 428 12.01 -0.62 1.78
CA ALA A 428 13.29 -1.27 2.04
C ALA A 428 13.07 -2.49 2.94
N TYR A 429 13.69 -3.60 2.60
CA TYR A 429 13.51 -4.88 3.29
C TYR A 429 14.83 -5.60 3.53
N TRP A 430 14.93 -6.25 4.70
CA TRP A 430 15.98 -7.22 5.00
C TRP A 430 15.73 -8.52 4.21
N ASP A 431 16.80 -9.15 3.77
CA ASP A 431 16.76 -10.51 3.23
C ASP A 431 16.50 -11.55 4.35
N PRO A 432 16.10 -12.78 4.01
CA PRO A 432 15.79 -13.80 5.04
C PRO A 432 16.98 -14.21 5.91
N ARG A 433 18.22 -13.90 5.51
CA ARG A 433 19.42 -14.10 6.34
C ARG A 433 19.66 -12.96 7.34
N GLY A 434 18.95 -11.83 7.19
CA GLY A 434 19.17 -10.62 7.99
C GLY A 434 20.50 -9.93 7.68
N ARG A 435 21.05 -10.11 6.48
CA ARG A 435 22.35 -9.60 6.03
C ARG A 435 22.22 -8.56 4.94
N ALA A 436 21.48 -8.85 3.88
CA ALA A 436 21.32 -7.92 2.77
C ALA A 436 20.05 -7.06 2.93
N ILE A 437 20.11 -5.85 2.40
CA ILE A 437 18.97 -4.94 2.31
C ILE A 437 18.76 -4.60 0.84
N VAL A 438 17.51 -4.61 0.38
CA VAL A 438 17.13 -4.02 -0.91
C VAL A 438 16.23 -2.81 -0.66
N SER A 439 16.45 -1.71 -1.36
CA SER A 439 15.54 -0.56 -1.36
C SER A 439 15.02 -0.25 -2.74
N THR A 440 13.79 0.26 -2.78
CA THR A 440 13.15 0.80 -3.98
C THR A 440 12.89 2.29 -3.78
N SER A 441 13.24 3.11 -4.76
CA SER A 441 13.10 4.57 -4.68
C SER A 441 12.57 5.15 -5.99
N TYR A 442 11.88 6.30 -5.90
CA TYR A 442 11.43 7.08 -7.05
C TYR A 442 12.58 7.74 -7.84
N ASP A 443 13.83 7.47 -7.52
CA ASP A 443 14.99 7.85 -8.32
C ASP A 443 15.35 6.81 -9.40
N ASP A 444 14.42 5.91 -9.73
CA ASP A 444 14.56 4.87 -10.73
C ASP A 444 15.76 3.95 -10.48
N ALA A 445 15.97 3.63 -9.21
CA ALA A 445 17.05 2.75 -8.82
C ALA A 445 16.65 1.83 -7.64
N LEU A 446 17.00 0.56 -7.79
CA LEU A 446 17.08 -0.36 -6.67
C LEU A 446 18.52 -0.30 -6.14
N ARG A 447 18.67 -0.33 -4.83
CA ARG A 447 20.00 -0.35 -4.21
C ARG A 447 20.09 -1.52 -3.24
N ILE A 448 21.27 -2.11 -3.14
CA ILE A 448 21.51 -3.28 -2.31
C ILE A 448 22.69 -2.97 -1.36
N TRP A 449 22.53 -3.34 -0.09
CA TRP A 449 23.55 -3.28 0.96
C TRP A 449 23.91 -4.69 1.42
N ASP A 450 25.15 -4.91 1.81
CA ASP A 450 25.63 -6.08 2.53
C ASP A 450 26.10 -5.65 3.92
N ILE A 451 25.36 -6.04 4.95
CA ILE A 451 25.68 -5.73 6.34
C ILE A 451 26.33 -6.95 6.97
N GLN A 452 27.64 -6.90 7.13
CA GLN A 452 28.38 -7.99 7.74
C GLN A 452 27.89 -8.27 9.17
N PRO A 453 27.67 -9.53 9.56
CA PRO A 453 27.18 -9.91 10.88
C PRO A 453 28.03 -9.38 12.04
N SER A 454 29.34 -9.31 11.84
CA SER A 454 30.28 -8.76 12.82
C SER A 454 30.04 -7.28 13.16
N LEU A 455 29.42 -6.52 12.25
CA LEU A 455 29.06 -5.11 12.49
C LEU A 455 27.85 -4.98 13.40
N MET A 456 26.94 -5.95 13.36
CA MET A 456 25.72 -5.93 14.19
C MET A 456 26.02 -6.14 15.69
N THR A 457 27.13 -6.78 16.03
CA THR A 457 27.55 -7.01 17.41
C THR A 457 28.24 -5.80 18.04
N LYS A 458 28.83 -4.91 17.23
CA LYS A 458 29.53 -3.73 17.67
C LYS A 458 28.56 -2.56 17.96
N ASN A 459 28.88 -1.73 18.95
CA ASN A 459 28.04 -0.58 19.33
C ASN A 459 28.13 0.66 18.41
N PRO A 460 29.25 0.96 17.71
CA PRO A 460 29.31 2.15 16.87
C PRO A 460 28.38 2.02 15.64
N PRO A 461 28.02 3.15 14.99
CA PRO A 461 27.35 3.14 13.69
C PRO A 461 28.11 2.26 12.68
N PHE A 462 27.41 1.74 11.70
CA PHE A 462 28.05 0.97 10.62
C PHE A 462 29.01 1.87 9.86
N PRO A 463 30.30 1.49 9.78
CA PRO A 463 31.25 2.25 9.01
C PRO A 463 30.83 2.19 7.54
N ASP A 464 30.88 3.32 6.85
CA ASP A 464 30.67 3.41 5.40
C ASP A 464 29.38 2.72 4.91
N PHE A 465 28.22 3.08 5.51
CA PHE A 465 26.91 2.56 5.15
C PHE A 465 26.50 3.00 3.74
N ARG A 466 27.12 2.40 2.71
CA ARG A 466 26.84 2.64 1.29
C ARG A 466 26.30 1.40 0.59
N PRO A 467 25.41 1.58 -0.41
CA PRO A 467 25.00 0.44 -1.25
C PRO A 467 26.18 -0.04 -2.08
N PHE A 468 26.37 -1.34 -2.17
CA PHE A 468 27.39 -1.92 -3.04
C PHE A 468 26.90 -2.15 -4.48
N ALA A 469 25.57 -2.22 -4.67
CA ALA A 469 24.96 -2.37 -5.99
C ALA A 469 23.83 -1.36 -6.20
N ARG A 470 23.75 -0.87 -7.44
CA ARG A 470 22.68 0.00 -7.92
C ARG A 470 22.17 -0.53 -9.25
N ILE A 471 20.89 -0.89 -9.30
CA ILE A 471 20.21 -1.42 -10.48
C ILE A 471 19.26 -0.33 -10.99
N ARG A 472 19.33 -0.01 -12.28
CA ARG A 472 18.35 0.90 -12.90
C ARG A 472 17.04 0.15 -13.09
N HIS A 473 15.95 0.71 -12.58
CA HIS A 473 14.61 0.13 -12.67
C HIS A 473 13.57 1.26 -12.70
N ASN A 474 12.62 1.22 -13.62
CA ASN A 474 11.58 2.25 -13.70
C ASN A 474 10.59 2.09 -12.53
N CYS A 475 10.64 3.01 -11.57
CA CYS A 475 9.79 3.04 -10.38
C CYS A 475 8.70 4.13 -10.43
N GLN A 476 8.46 4.77 -11.58
CA GLN A 476 7.54 5.91 -11.74
C GLN A 476 6.08 5.47 -11.89
N THR A 477 5.45 5.02 -10.82
CA THR A 477 4.08 4.48 -10.84
C THR A 477 2.98 5.54 -10.93
N GLY A 478 3.28 6.82 -10.63
CA GLY A 478 2.29 7.89 -10.62
C GLY A 478 1.16 7.67 -9.59
N LYS A 479 -0.04 8.21 -9.88
CA LYS A 479 -1.23 8.10 -8.99
C LYS A 479 -2.06 6.85 -9.25
N TRP A 480 -1.91 6.22 -10.39
CA TRP A 480 -2.84 5.20 -10.89
C TRP A 480 -2.39 3.76 -10.62
N LEU A 481 -1.13 3.58 -10.25
CA LEU A 481 -0.57 2.27 -9.92
C LEU A 481 -0.19 2.20 -8.45
N THR A 482 -0.18 0.99 -7.90
CA THR A 482 0.44 0.72 -6.60
C THR A 482 1.96 0.90 -6.72
N MET A 483 2.59 1.44 -5.69
CA MET A 483 4.04 1.63 -5.67
C MET A 483 4.75 0.29 -5.79
N LEU A 484 5.69 0.21 -6.74
CA LEU A 484 6.55 -0.96 -6.88
C LEU A 484 7.42 -1.12 -5.63
N LYS A 485 7.52 -2.36 -5.15
CA LYS A 485 8.31 -2.73 -3.99
C LYS A 485 9.12 -3.98 -4.31
N ALA A 486 10.43 -3.91 -4.23
CA ALA A 486 11.28 -5.09 -4.33
C ALA A 486 11.08 -5.96 -3.09
N GLN A 487 10.62 -7.20 -3.27
CA GLN A 487 10.30 -8.14 -2.20
C GLN A 487 11.25 -9.32 -2.24
N TRP A 488 11.99 -9.55 -1.15
CA TRP A 488 12.81 -10.75 -1.02
C TRP A 488 11.97 -12.03 -1.05
N SER A 489 12.47 -13.05 -1.71
CA SER A 489 11.97 -14.42 -1.48
C SER A 489 12.21 -14.75 0.00
N PRO A 490 11.17 -15.13 0.75
CA PRO A 490 11.33 -15.41 2.18
C PRO A 490 11.99 -16.77 2.45
N ASN A 491 12.28 -17.57 1.42
CA ASN A 491 12.92 -18.86 1.54
C ASN A 491 14.42 -18.73 1.91
N PRO A 492 14.84 -19.15 3.12
CA PRO A 492 16.23 -19.03 3.56
C PRO A 492 17.15 -20.11 2.99
N ASP A 493 16.60 -21.17 2.37
CA ASP A 493 17.34 -22.36 1.94
C ASP A 493 17.83 -22.29 0.49
N VAL A 494 17.62 -21.14 -0.17
CA VAL A 494 18.06 -20.90 -1.54
C VAL A 494 18.88 -19.63 -1.64
N TYR A 495 19.65 -19.50 -2.71
CA TYR A 495 20.40 -18.29 -3.01
C TYR A 495 19.47 -17.07 -2.94
N PRO A 496 19.77 -16.05 -2.11
CA PRO A 496 18.86 -14.95 -1.87
C PRO A 496 18.58 -14.17 -3.14
N HIS A 497 17.28 -13.95 -3.40
CA HIS A 497 16.81 -13.25 -4.56
C HIS A 497 15.53 -12.49 -4.22
N PHE A 498 15.20 -11.49 -5.00
CA PHE A 498 14.00 -10.67 -4.80
C PHE A 498 13.27 -10.46 -6.11
N THR A 499 11.96 -10.22 -6.00
CA THR A 499 11.06 -9.97 -7.12
C THR A 499 10.56 -8.53 -7.09
N ILE A 500 10.35 -7.96 -8.27
CA ILE A 500 9.72 -6.66 -8.45
C ILE A 500 8.97 -6.64 -9.77
N GLY A 501 7.79 -5.99 -9.81
CA GLY A 501 7.08 -5.76 -11.06
C GLY A 501 7.77 -4.69 -11.90
N ASP A 502 7.68 -4.80 -13.23
CA ASP A 502 8.20 -3.83 -14.17
C ASP A 502 7.04 -3.12 -14.90
N MET A 503 7.27 -1.88 -15.30
CA MET A 503 6.32 -1.08 -16.08
C MET A 503 6.06 -1.67 -17.49
N ASP A 504 6.93 -2.57 -17.96
CA ASP A 504 6.76 -3.35 -19.20
C ASP A 504 5.82 -4.56 -19.04
N HIS A 505 5.08 -4.65 -17.93
CA HIS A 505 4.16 -5.72 -17.58
C HIS A 505 4.84 -7.07 -17.30
N SER A 506 6.13 -7.06 -17.05
CA SER A 506 6.91 -8.23 -16.63
C SER A 506 7.12 -8.25 -15.12
N LEU A 507 7.66 -9.35 -14.65
CA LEU A 507 8.12 -9.58 -13.30
C LEU A 507 9.60 -9.88 -13.34
N ASP A 508 10.40 -8.99 -12.77
CA ASP A 508 11.85 -9.13 -12.75
C ASP A 508 12.32 -9.78 -11.45
N ILE A 509 13.21 -10.74 -11.55
CA ILE A 509 13.79 -11.45 -10.41
C ILE A 509 15.30 -11.25 -10.42
N PHE A 510 15.81 -10.65 -9.34
CA PHE A 510 17.23 -10.34 -9.19
C PHE A 510 17.84 -11.14 -8.05
N GLY A 511 19.09 -11.57 -8.22
CA GLY A 511 19.91 -12.09 -7.14
C GLY A 511 20.34 -10.99 -6.16
N TRP A 512 20.79 -11.40 -4.96
CA TRP A 512 21.19 -10.45 -3.92
C TRP A 512 22.40 -9.58 -4.30
N LYS A 513 23.17 -9.95 -5.31
CA LYS A 513 24.25 -9.12 -5.87
C LYS A 513 23.80 -8.20 -6.99
N GLY A 514 22.54 -8.28 -7.40
CA GLY A 514 21.96 -7.41 -8.42
C GLY A 514 21.93 -7.99 -9.82
N ASP A 515 22.29 -9.25 -10.00
CA ASP A 515 22.21 -9.95 -11.28
C ASP A 515 20.75 -10.29 -11.61
N LEU A 516 20.32 -10.02 -12.83
CA LEU A 516 19.00 -10.44 -13.32
C LEU A 516 19.01 -11.96 -13.52
N LEU A 517 18.18 -12.66 -12.75
CA LEU A 517 18.03 -14.11 -12.81
C LEU A 517 16.95 -14.52 -13.82
N ALA A 518 15.79 -13.88 -13.77
CA ALA A 518 14.69 -14.13 -14.68
C ALA A 518 13.88 -12.86 -14.95
N LYS A 519 13.31 -12.78 -16.14
CA LYS A 519 12.28 -11.79 -16.52
C LYS A 519 11.07 -12.56 -17.00
N LEU A 520 10.03 -12.65 -16.16
CA LEU A 520 8.81 -13.37 -16.47
C LEU A 520 7.86 -12.44 -17.19
N SER A 521 7.52 -12.76 -18.42
CA SER A 521 6.67 -11.93 -19.26
C SER A 521 5.77 -12.80 -20.13
N ASP A 522 4.50 -12.49 -20.12
CA ASP A 522 3.50 -13.06 -21.03
C ASP A 522 2.57 -11.91 -21.44
N LYS A 523 2.86 -11.32 -22.58
CA LYS A 523 2.15 -10.12 -23.07
C LYS A 523 0.74 -10.41 -23.58
N GLU A 524 0.42 -11.66 -23.85
CA GLU A 524 -0.92 -12.08 -24.29
C GLU A 524 -1.86 -12.16 -23.08
N ARG A 525 -1.37 -12.67 -21.96
CA ARG A 525 -2.15 -12.89 -20.75
C ARG A 525 -2.03 -11.75 -19.72
N VAL A 526 -0.93 -11.00 -19.72
CA VAL A 526 -0.65 -9.90 -18.80
C VAL A 526 -0.48 -8.58 -19.55
N SER A 527 -1.54 -7.80 -19.58
CA SER A 527 -1.60 -6.49 -20.24
C SER A 527 -1.43 -5.29 -19.30
N ALA A 528 -1.21 -5.52 -18.01
CA ALA A 528 -1.09 -4.47 -16.99
C ALA A 528 0.09 -4.73 -16.06
N THR A 529 0.69 -3.65 -15.55
CA THR A 529 1.81 -3.69 -14.60
C THR A 529 1.44 -4.50 -13.35
N GLN A 530 2.24 -5.52 -13.05
CA GLN A 530 2.13 -6.37 -11.87
C GLN A 530 2.83 -5.69 -10.68
N ALA A 531 2.15 -4.72 -10.09
CA ALA A 531 2.78 -3.80 -9.12
C ALA A 531 3.06 -4.44 -7.75
N VAL A 532 2.28 -5.43 -7.37
CA VAL A 532 2.42 -6.13 -6.09
C VAL A 532 2.89 -7.56 -6.35
N THR A 533 3.91 -8.00 -5.63
CA THR A 533 4.51 -9.33 -5.79
C THR A 533 4.68 -10.00 -4.45
N CYS A 534 4.56 -11.33 -4.39
CA CYS A 534 4.96 -12.14 -3.24
C CYS A 534 5.43 -13.51 -3.70
N SER A 535 6.47 -14.03 -3.03
CA SER A 535 7.03 -15.36 -3.30
C SER A 535 6.62 -16.34 -2.20
N HIS A 536 6.48 -17.62 -2.56
CA HIS A 536 6.16 -18.66 -1.60
C HIS A 536 7.32 -18.88 -0.62
N PRO A 537 7.06 -19.00 0.69
CA PRO A 537 8.13 -19.11 1.69
C PRO A 537 9.00 -20.37 1.62
N SER A 538 8.48 -21.46 1.07
CA SER A 538 9.18 -22.76 1.04
C SER A 538 9.46 -23.27 -0.37
N VAL A 539 8.69 -22.85 -1.37
CA VAL A 539 8.80 -23.33 -2.75
C VAL A 539 9.30 -22.21 -3.64
N VAL A 540 10.50 -22.38 -4.20
CA VAL A 540 11.20 -21.30 -4.93
C VAL A 540 10.48 -20.90 -6.21
N GLU A 541 9.98 -21.90 -6.95
CA GLU A 541 9.29 -21.68 -8.23
C GLU A 541 7.80 -21.38 -8.02
N ARG A 542 7.48 -20.50 -7.08
CA ARG A 542 6.13 -20.00 -6.81
C ARG A 542 6.17 -18.51 -6.53
N VAL A 543 5.69 -17.74 -7.45
CA VAL A 543 5.59 -16.29 -7.32
C VAL A 543 4.19 -15.85 -7.73
N ALA A 544 3.55 -15.05 -6.89
CA ALA A 544 2.27 -14.45 -7.21
C ALA A 544 2.41 -12.95 -7.40
N SER A 545 1.57 -12.38 -8.24
CA SER A 545 1.52 -10.95 -8.52
C SER A 545 0.10 -10.44 -8.67
N GLY A 546 -0.10 -9.15 -8.38
CA GLY A 546 -1.38 -8.47 -8.51
C GLY A 546 -1.24 -7.10 -9.16
N ASN A 547 -2.29 -6.67 -9.87
CA ASN A 547 -2.28 -5.45 -10.65
C ASN A 547 -3.33 -4.41 -10.21
N GLY A 548 -3.41 -3.31 -10.96
CA GLY A 548 -4.32 -2.20 -10.70
C GLY A 548 -5.80 -2.47 -10.95
N SER A 549 -6.17 -3.59 -11.57
CA SER A 549 -7.57 -3.98 -11.82
C SER A 549 -8.09 -5.08 -10.88
N GLY A 550 -7.28 -5.50 -9.89
CA GLY A 550 -7.63 -6.60 -9.00
C GLY A 550 -7.31 -8.00 -9.57
N ARG A 551 -6.73 -8.06 -10.77
CA ARG A 551 -6.36 -9.32 -11.39
C ARG A 551 -5.01 -9.80 -10.86
N CYS A 552 -4.97 -11.06 -10.44
CA CYS A 552 -3.81 -11.72 -9.85
C CYS A 552 -3.33 -12.86 -10.75
N VAL A 553 -2.03 -13.15 -10.68
CA VAL A 553 -1.36 -14.13 -11.52
C VAL A 553 -0.45 -15.00 -10.65
N LEU A 554 -0.49 -16.31 -10.84
CA LEU A 554 0.46 -17.25 -10.28
C LEU A 554 1.45 -17.69 -11.34
N TRP A 555 2.74 -17.46 -11.07
CA TRP A 555 3.86 -17.94 -11.85
C TRP A 555 4.44 -19.19 -11.18
N ALA A 556 4.54 -20.27 -11.94
CA ALA A 556 5.05 -21.57 -11.48
C ALA A 556 5.62 -22.35 -12.67
N PRO A 557 6.31 -23.51 -12.44
CA PRO A 557 6.80 -24.34 -13.53
C PRO A 557 5.69 -24.75 -14.50
N ALA A 558 5.97 -24.68 -15.78
CA ALA A 558 4.99 -24.89 -16.86
C ALA A 558 4.29 -26.26 -16.80
N HIS A 559 4.93 -27.30 -16.25
CA HIS A 559 4.31 -28.62 -16.09
C HIS A 559 3.17 -28.68 -15.05
N LEU A 560 2.93 -27.59 -14.33
CA LEU A 560 1.82 -27.44 -13.37
C LEU A 560 0.62 -26.70 -13.98
N VAL A 561 0.71 -26.29 -15.23
CA VAL A 561 -0.47 -25.83 -15.98
C VAL A 561 -1.40 -27.04 -16.04
N ALA A 562 -2.58 -26.94 -15.40
CA ALA A 562 -3.58 -28.02 -15.45
C ALA A 562 -3.88 -28.34 -16.92
N GLU A 563 -3.77 -29.62 -17.26
CA GLU A 563 -4.13 -30.16 -18.57
C GLU A 563 -5.60 -29.94 -18.89
#